data_cbebf92d9af9fefa76398db1d593576c
#
_entry.id   cbebf92d9af9fefa76398db1d593576c
#
_cell.length_a   1.000
_cell.length_b   1.000
_cell.length_c   1.000
_cell.angle_alpha   90.00
_cell.angle_beta   90.00
_cell.angle_gamma   90.00
#
_symmetry.space_group_name_H-M   'P 1'
#
loop_
_entity.id
_entity.type
_entity.pdbx_description
1 polymer ?
#
loop_
_entity_poly.entity_id
_entity_poly.type
_entity_poly.pdbx_seq_one_letter_code
_entity_poly.pdbx_strand_id
1 'polypeptide(L)'
;MKKESRRSFVRKTAAITSGVLATNVTLQSFANVNENKKLKLAVVGCGGRGSGAVVQALNADDNVELISMADAFRDRIDSSLKGIQDHFGDSKKIKVKEKNIFIGFDSYKKPIDLCDVVILTTPPGFRPLHF
;
A
#
# COMPACT_ATOMS: atom_id res chain seq x y z
N MET A 1 -42.72 13.80 6.54
CA MET A 1 -41.37 13.40 6.98
C MET A 1 -40.72 14.60 7.67
N LYS A 2 -40.48 14.54 9.01
CA LYS A 2 -39.80 15.60 9.76
C LYS A 2 -38.30 15.59 9.41
N LYS A 3 -37.79 16.68 8.81
CA LYS A 3 -36.35 16.86 8.59
C LYS A 3 -35.62 16.90 9.94
N GLU A 4 -34.87 15.88 10.24
CA GLU A 4 -33.98 15.90 11.42
C GLU A 4 -32.85 16.91 11.19
N SER A 5 -32.68 17.83 12.15
CA SER A 5 -31.62 18.84 12.12
C SER A 5 -30.28 18.19 12.47
N ARG A 6 -29.19 18.62 11.79
CA ARG A 6 -27.80 18.18 12.08
C ARG A 6 -27.46 18.32 13.57
N ARG A 7 -28.04 19.31 14.24
CA ARG A 7 -27.85 19.59 15.67
C ARG A 7 -28.51 18.54 16.57
N SER A 8 -29.67 17.97 16.16
CA SER A 8 -30.34 16.89 16.89
C SER A 8 -29.60 15.56 16.74
N PHE A 9 -28.99 15.32 15.59
CA PHE A 9 -28.16 14.14 15.34
C PHE A 9 -26.93 14.14 16.24
N VAL A 10 -26.19 15.27 16.30
CA VAL A 10 -24.99 15.39 17.15
C VAL A 10 -25.32 15.22 18.64
N ARG A 11 -26.46 15.75 19.12
CA ARG A 11 -26.88 15.56 20.52
C ARG A 11 -27.25 14.12 20.85
N LYS A 12 -27.88 13.39 19.92
CA LYS A 12 -28.20 11.96 20.10
C LYS A 12 -26.95 11.11 20.11
N THR A 13 -25.95 11.42 19.28
CA THR A 13 -24.67 10.71 19.25
C THR A 13 -23.86 10.94 20.52
N ALA A 14 -23.85 12.15 21.06
CA ALA A 14 -23.14 12.46 22.31
C ALA A 14 -23.73 11.73 23.55
N ALA A 15 -25.04 11.45 23.54
CA ALA A 15 -25.69 10.72 24.63
C ALA A 15 -25.36 9.21 24.64
N ILE A 16 -24.99 8.65 23.49
CA ILE A 16 -24.63 7.23 23.36
C ILE A 16 -23.18 7.00 23.82
N THR A 17 -22.30 8.00 23.69
CA THR A 17 -20.88 7.88 24.08
C THR A 17 -20.68 7.82 25.60
N SER A 18 -21.60 8.34 26.39
CA SER A 18 -21.50 8.29 27.88
C SER A 18 -21.81 6.92 28.48
N GLY A 19 -22.46 6.02 27.74
CA GLY A 19 -22.80 4.67 28.24
C GLY A 19 -21.75 3.60 27.93
N VAL A 20 -20.81 3.85 27.05
CA VAL A 20 -19.79 2.88 26.58
C VAL A 20 -18.52 2.89 27.41
N LEU A 21 -18.34 3.85 28.33
CA LEU A 21 -17.17 3.91 29.22
C LEU A 21 -17.17 2.84 30.34
N ALA A 22 -18.25 2.06 30.48
CA ALA A 22 -18.32 1.01 31.51
C ALA A 22 -18.05 -0.42 31.00
N THR A 23 -17.93 -0.60 29.70
CA THR A 23 -17.44 -1.88 29.17
C THR A 23 -15.98 -1.70 28.79
N ASN A 24 -15.08 -2.40 29.49
CA ASN A 24 -13.68 -2.61 29.05
C ASN A 24 -13.67 -3.39 27.73
N VAL A 25 -14.29 -2.86 26.70
CA VAL A 25 -14.04 -3.29 25.34
C VAL A 25 -12.64 -2.77 25.02
N THR A 26 -11.69 -3.58 25.34
CA THR A 26 -10.29 -3.36 25.07
C THR A 26 -10.14 -3.03 23.57
N LEU A 27 -9.83 -1.79 23.26
CA LEU A 27 -9.28 -1.32 21.98
C LEU A 27 -7.92 -2.01 21.66
N GLN A 28 -7.60 -3.07 22.39
CA GLN A 28 -6.38 -3.87 22.21
C GLN A 28 -6.41 -4.74 20.95
N SER A 29 -7.57 -4.91 20.30
CA SER A 29 -7.65 -5.70 19.08
C SER A 29 -6.98 -5.04 17.86
N PHE A 30 -6.70 -3.75 17.92
CA PHE A 30 -6.00 -3.03 16.85
C PHE A 30 -4.49 -2.81 17.12
N ALA A 31 -4.02 -3.18 18.32
CA ALA A 31 -2.65 -2.92 18.74
C ALA A 31 -1.68 -4.10 18.55
N ASN A 32 -2.11 -5.20 17.96
CA ASN A 32 -1.19 -6.25 17.51
C ASN A 32 -0.66 -5.99 16.10
N VAL A 33 -0.26 -4.76 15.83
CA VAL A 33 0.72 -4.51 14.79
C VAL A 33 2.03 -5.03 15.35
N ASN A 34 2.47 -6.17 14.86
CA ASN A 34 3.78 -6.74 15.15
C ASN A 34 4.81 -5.70 14.65
N GLU A 35 5.31 -4.84 15.54
CA GLU A 35 6.22 -3.73 15.22
C GLU A 35 7.50 -4.19 14.49
N ASN A 36 7.76 -5.49 14.52
CA ASN A 36 8.90 -6.12 13.84
C ASN A 36 8.59 -6.71 12.48
N LYS A 37 7.33 -6.71 12.01
CA LYS A 37 6.98 -7.26 10.70
C LYS A 37 7.09 -6.18 9.64
N LYS A 38 8.09 -6.31 8.77
CA LYS A 38 8.25 -5.41 7.63
C LYS A 38 7.11 -5.56 6.63
N LEU A 39 6.58 -4.44 6.19
CA LEU A 39 5.55 -4.38 5.15
C LEU A 39 6.17 -4.68 3.78
N LYS A 40 5.62 -5.67 3.11
CA LYS A 40 6.03 -6.05 1.76
C LYS A 40 5.31 -5.17 0.75
N LEU A 41 6.07 -4.37 0.03
CA LEU A 41 5.59 -3.47 -0.99
C LEU A 41 5.79 -4.09 -2.37
N ALA A 42 4.79 -3.93 -3.23
CA ALA A 42 4.92 -4.16 -4.66
C ALA A 42 4.54 -2.92 -5.47
N VAL A 43 5.07 -2.84 -6.69
CA VAL A 43 4.67 -1.82 -7.66
C VAL A 43 4.21 -2.47 -8.96
N VAL A 44 3.07 -2.01 -9.45
CA VAL A 44 2.51 -2.37 -10.77
C VAL A 44 2.47 -1.13 -11.63
N GLY A 45 3.25 -1.15 -12.70
CA GLY A 45 3.53 0.00 -13.54
C GLY A 45 4.85 0.68 -13.15
N CYS A 46 5.95 0.27 -13.80
CA CYS A 46 7.31 0.69 -13.48
C CYS A 46 7.79 1.90 -14.29
N GLY A 47 6.88 2.80 -14.66
CA GLY A 47 7.21 4.07 -15.27
C GLY A 47 7.74 5.09 -14.24
N GLY A 48 8.06 6.32 -14.68
CA GLY A 48 8.58 7.37 -13.79
C GLY A 48 7.68 7.65 -12.59
N ARG A 49 6.35 7.56 -12.74
CA ARG A 49 5.40 7.72 -11.62
C ARG A 49 5.52 6.59 -10.61
N GLY A 50 5.63 5.34 -11.09
CA GLY A 50 5.77 4.16 -10.23
C GLY A 50 7.09 4.19 -9.46
N SER A 51 8.20 4.44 -10.13
CA SER A 51 9.51 4.58 -9.50
C SER A 51 9.52 5.66 -8.42
N GLY A 52 8.97 6.85 -8.72
CA GLY A 52 8.88 7.94 -7.76
C GLY A 52 8.01 7.60 -6.54
N ALA A 53 6.86 6.92 -6.75
CA ALA A 53 5.98 6.50 -5.66
C ALA A 53 6.66 5.46 -4.75
N VAL A 54 7.41 4.52 -5.31
CA VAL A 54 8.22 3.56 -4.53
C VAL A 54 9.26 4.28 -3.69
N VAL A 55 10.01 5.21 -4.28
CA VAL A 55 11.01 6.00 -3.54
C VAL A 55 10.37 6.74 -2.37
N GLN A 56 9.22 7.38 -2.59
CA GLN A 56 8.49 8.08 -1.54
C GLN A 56 8.02 7.12 -0.43
N ALA A 57 7.47 5.96 -0.78
CA ALA A 57 7.02 4.97 0.18
C ALA A 57 8.17 4.42 1.04
N LEU A 58 9.32 4.11 0.42
CA LEU A 58 10.50 3.63 1.13
C LEU A 58 11.16 4.69 2.02
N ASN A 59 11.02 5.98 1.69
CA ASN A 59 11.48 7.08 2.53
C ASN A 59 10.54 7.39 3.70
N ALA A 60 9.25 7.11 3.55
CA ALA A 60 8.24 7.43 4.54
C ALA A 60 8.31 6.53 5.78
N ASP A 61 8.71 5.26 5.62
CA ASP A 61 8.77 4.30 6.72
C ASP A 61 9.96 3.33 6.55
N ASP A 62 10.67 3.10 7.62
CA ASP A 62 11.80 2.15 7.66
C ASP A 62 11.35 0.69 7.68
N ASN A 63 10.10 0.44 8.00
CA ASN A 63 9.52 -0.90 8.02
C ASN A 63 8.93 -1.36 6.68
N VAL A 64 9.13 -0.60 5.60
CA VAL A 64 8.69 -0.98 4.24
C VAL A 64 9.84 -1.57 3.44
N GLU A 65 9.57 -2.68 2.74
CA GLU A 65 10.55 -3.33 1.84
C GLU A 65 9.91 -3.57 0.47
N LEU A 66 10.60 -3.15 -0.60
CA LEU A 66 10.20 -3.46 -1.96
C LEU A 66 10.53 -4.92 -2.28
N ILE A 67 9.52 -5.75 -2.52
CA ILE A 67 9.66 -7.20 -2.74
C ILE A 67 9.36 -7.60 -4.18
N SER A 68 8.44 -6.91 -4.86
CA SER A 68 7.95 -7.30 -6.18
C SER A 68 7.73 -6.11 -7.09
N MET A 69 7.95 -6.33 -8.39
CA MET A 69 7.72 -5.34 -9.44
C MET A 69 7.02 -6.00 -10.62
N ALA A 70 6.06 -5.30 -11.21
CA ALA A 70 5.33 -5.76 -12.38
C ALA A 70 5.10 -4.63 -13.38
N ASP A 71 5.27 -4.95 -14.65
CA ASP A 71 4.98 -4.06 -15.77
C ASP A 71 4.67 -4.89 -17.03
N ALA A 72 4.04 -4.27 -18.03
CA ALA A 72 3.86 -4.90 -19.34
C ALA A 72 5.21 -5.16 -20.06
N PHE A 73 6.23 -4.35 -19.76
CA PHE A 73 7.52 -4.33 -20.45
C PHE A 73 8.69 -4.52 -19.47
N ARG A 74 9.60 -5.42 -19.80
CA ARG A 74 10.77 -5.75 -18.99
C ARG A 74 11.72 -4.56 -18.82
N ASP A 75 11.99 -3.83 -19.87
CA ASP A 75 12.89 -2.67 -19.88
C ASP A 75 12.44 -1.57 -18.90
N ARG A 76 11.13 -1.44 -18.71
CA ARG A 76 10.56 -0.51 -17.70
C ARG A 76 10.89 -0.94 -16.29
N ILE A 77 10.79 -2.23 -16.01
CA ILE A 77 11.14 -2.78 -14.70
C ILE A 77 12.62 -2.61 -14.41
N ASP A 78 13.48 -2.97 -15.36
CA ASP A 78 14.93 -2.90 -15.20
C ASP A 78 15.42 -1.46 -15.00
N SER A 79 14.89 -0.51 -15.78
CA SER A 79 15.20 0.92 -15.63
C SER A 79 14.73 1.46 -14.29
N SER A 80 13.51 1.10 -13.86
CA SER A 80 12.94 1.50 -12.58
C SER A 80 13.73 0.95 -11.40
N LEU A 81 14.03 -0.35 -11.43
CA LEU A 81 14.78 -1.01 -10.38
C LEU A 81 16.17 -0.40 -10.23
N LYS A 82 16.87 -0.17 -11.34
CA LYS A 82 18.16 0.50 -11.34
C LYS A 82 18.07 1.90 -10.72
N GLY A 83 17.11 2.72 -11.15
CA GLY A 83 16.95 4.07 -10.61
C GLY A 83 16.64 4.10 -9.11
N ILE A 84 15.84 3.12 -8.62
CA ILE A 84 15.56 2.98 -7.19
C ILE A 84 16.82 2.51 -6.44
N GLN A 85 17.59 1.59 -6.98
CA GLN A 85 18.86 1.14 -6.41
C GLN A 85 19.90 2.25 -6.36
N ASP A 86 20.01 3.04 -7.42
CA ASP A 86 20.92 4.19 -7.48
C ASP A 86 20.57 5.25 -6.40
N HIS A 87 19.28 5.40 -6.10
CA HIS A 87 18.80 6.35 -5.07
C HIS A 87 19.09 5.87 -3.64
N PHE A 88 18.96 4.58 -3.37
CA PHE A 88 19.10 4.02 -2.00
C PHE A 88 20.44 3.33 -1.74
N GLY A 89 21.26 3.11 -2.76
CA GLY A 89 22.50 2.35 -2.66
C GLY A 89 22.24 0.91 -2.20
N ASP A 90 23.14 0.39 -1.33
CA ASP A 90 23.04 -0.97 -0.76
C ASP A 90 21.98 -1.11 0.34
N SER A 91 20.87 -0.40 0.21
CA SER A 91 19.80 -0.43 1.21
C SER A 91 19.14 -1.81 1.29
N LYS A 92 18.97 -2.29 2.53
CA LYS A 92 18.24 -3.53 2.84
C LYS A 92 16.73 -3.45 2.54
N LYS A 93 16.23 -2.27 2.13
CA LYS A 93 14.81 -2.07 1.79
C LYS A 93 14.45 -2.61 0.41
N ILE A 94 15.42 -2.84 -0.49
CA ILE A 94 15.17 -3.35 -1.85
C ILE A 94 15.49 -4.84 -1.86
N LYS A 95 14.46 -5.67 -1.89
CA LYS A 95 14.56 -7.14 -1.85
C LYS A 95 13.91 -7.81 -3.07
N VAL A 96 13.87 -7.11 -4.19
CA VAL A 96 13.34 -7.63 -5.44
C VAL A 96 14.25 -8.74 -5.96
N LYS A 97 13.70 -9.95 -6.05
CA LYS A 97 14.37 -11.11 -6.67
C LYS A 97 13.79 -11.32 -8.06
N GLU A 98 14.55 -11.91 -8.96
CA GLU A 98 14.11 -12.20 -10.33
C GLU A 98 12.77 -12.97 -10.38
N LYS A 99 12.57 -13.92 -9.49
CA LYS A 99 11.31 -14.67 -9.36
C LYS A 99 10.09 -13.84 -8.98
N ASN A 100 10.30 -12.62 -8.47
CA ASN A 100 9.26 -11.68 -8.05
C ASN A 100 9.11 -10.51 -9.04
N ILE A 101 9.68 -10.64 -10.23
CA ILE A 101 9.51 -9.74 -11.36
C ILE A 101 8.50 -10.38 -12.32
N PHE A 102 7.44 -9.66 -12.63
CA PHE A 102 6.36 -10.16 -13.47
C PHE A 102 6.15 -9.26 -14.66
N ILE A 103 6.08 -9.87 -15.85
CA ILE A 103 5.99 -9.16 -17.13
C ILE A 103 4.68 -9.52 -17.81
N GLY A 104 4.08 -8.54 -18.49
CA GLY A 104 2.87 -8.71 -19.28
C GLY A 104 1.65 -8.02 -18.68
N PHE A 105 0.56 -8.02 -19.42
CA PHE A 105 -0.66 -7.30 -19.02
C PHE A 105 -1.37 -7.92 -17.80
N ASP A 106 -1.21 -9.21 -17.57
CA ASP A 106 -1.75 -9.93 -16.41
C ASP A 106 -0.76 -10.01 -15.23
N SER A 107 0.40 -9.36 -15.34
CA SER A 107 1.47 -9.41 -14.34
C SER A 107 1.08 -8.85 -12.97
N TYR A 108 0.06 -8.02 -12.90
CA TYR A 108 -0.43 -7.39 -11.66
C TYR A 108 -0.98 -8.37 -10.63
N LYS A 109 -1.50 -9.53 -11.07
CA LYS A 109 -2.16 -10.52 -10.19
C LYS A 109 -1.20 -11.10 -9.14
N LYS A 110 0.00 -11.48 -9.55
CA LYS A 110 0.99 -12.13 -8.68
C LYS A 110 1.53 -11.22 -7.56
N PRO A 111 1.88 -9.92 -7.81
CA PRO A 111 2.26 -9.01 -6.74
C PRO A 111 1.20 -8.82 -5.66
N ILE A 112 -0.08 -8.83 -6.04
CA ILE A 112 -1.20 -8.70 -5.10
C ILE A 112 -1.21 -9.86 -4.10
N ASP A 113 -0.95 -11.08 -4.55
CA ASP A 113 -0.92 -12.26 -3.68
C ASP A 113 0.35 -12.33 -2.80
N LEU A 114 1.44 -11.67 -3.20
CA LEU A 114 2.75 -11.78 -2.56
C LEU A 114 3.02 -10.69 -1.52
N CYS A 115 2.34 -9.55 -1.61
CA CYS A 115 2.69 -8.34 -0.87
C CYS A 115 1.53 -7.83 -0.03
N ASP A 116 1.88 -7.13 1.06
CA ASP A 116 0.91 -6.54 1.97
C ASP A 116 0.31 -5.23 1.40
N VAL A 117 1.10 -4.52 0.58
CA VAL A 117 0.73 -3.24 -0.05
C VAL A 117 1.15 -3.24 -1.51
N VAL A 118 0.28 -2.77 -2.39
CA VAL A 118 0.55 -2.65 -3.83
C VAL A 118 0.32 -1.22 -4.30
N ILE A 119 1.33 -0.64 -4.95
CA ILE A 119 1.24 0.65 -5.62
C ILE A 119 0.82 0.42 -7.08
N LEU A 120 -0.36 0.90 -7.45
CA LEU A 120 -0.90 0.81 -8.81
C LEU A 120 -0.69 2.14 -9.54
N THR A 121 0.23 2.16 -10.50
CA THR A 121 0.58 3.36 -11.29
C THR A 121 0.38 3.17 -12.79
N THR A 122 -0.37 2.16 -13.15
CA THR A 122 -0.77 1.93 -14.55
C THR A 122 -1.73 3.03 -15.04
N PRO A 123 -1.82 3.25 -16.36
CA PRO A 123 -2.75 4.21 -16.94
C PRO A 123 -4.20 3.96 -16.49
N PRO A 124 -5.04 5.01 -16.41
CA PRO A 124 -6.39 4.92 -15.84
C PRO A 124 -7.28 3.82 -16.46
N GLY A 125 -7.12 3.53 -17.77
CA GLY A 125 -7.88 2.50 -18.45
C GLY A 125 -7.65 1.07 -17.95
N PHE A 126 -6.54 0.80 -17.29
CA PHE A 126 -6.23 -0.52 -16.71
C PHE A 126 -6.67 -0.65 -15.26
N ARG A 127 -6.91 0.45 -14.55
CA ARG A 127 -7.23 0.43 -13.11
C ARG A 127 -8.47 -0.41 -12.76
N PRO A 128 -9.58 -0.38 -13.52
CA PRO A 128 -10.75 -1.22 -13.21
C PRO A 128 -10.47 -2.72 -13.25
N LEU A 129 -9.43 -3.14 -13.96
CA LEU A 129 -9.00 -4.55 -14.04
C LEU A 129 -8.02 -4.93 -12.92
N HIS A 130 -7.35 -3.93 -12.32
CA HIS A 130 -6.32 -4.14 -11.29
C HIS A 130 -6.87 -4.05 -9.87
N PHE A 131 -8.09 -3.58 -9.69
CA PHE A 131 -8.84 -3.56 -8.45
C PHE A 131 -9.72 -4.83 -8.36
#